data_ca1ed60c78cd891da47782e63d9a1fcf
#
_entry.id   ca1ed60c78cd891da47782e63d9a1fcf
#
_cell.length_a   1.000
_cell.length_b   1.000
_cell.length_c   1.000
_cell.angle_alpha   90.00
_cell.angle_beta   90.00
_cell.angle_gamma   90.00
#
_symmetry.space_group_name_H-M   'P 1'
#
loop_
_entity.id
_entity.type
_entity.pdbx_description
1 polymer ?
#
loop_
_entity_poly.entity_id
_entity_poly.type
_entity_poly.pdbx_seq_one_letter_code
_entity_poly.pdbx_strand_id
1 'polypeptide(L)'
;MIDVPQLTAEEILARVLHRDGLMLVIDKPAGLPVHRGPKGGPNLEASFDALRFGLPRPPVLAHRLDKDTSGCLVLGRHRKATASLGLLFKHSKIAKTYWTVVEGGPTEDQGTIDMPLGRLNAERGWWQKPDPDGQKAITNWKVLGRCDGLAWIAMEPVTGRTHQLRVHSSAMGWPIVGDNIYGNGPRFGEPTLHLHSREIGIPISRNKDPVHVVAPAPAHMQERLKACGWNGE
;
A
#
# COMPACT_ATOMS: atom_id res chain seq x y z
N MET A 1 10.77 -14.77 0.18
CA MET A 1 9.60 -14.31 0.94
C MET A 1 9.99 -14.45 2.40
N ILE A 2 10.05 -13.35 3.14
CA ILE A 2 10.29 -13.38 4.58
C ILE A 2 8.98 -13.85 5.20
N ASP A 3 9.01 -14.95 5.95
CA ASP A 3 7.85 -15.38 6.75
C ASP A 3 7.74 -14.45 7.96
N VAL A 4 6.83 -13.49 7.87
CA VAL A 4 6.51 -12.61 8.99
C VAL A 4 5.61 -13.39 9.94
N PRO A 5 6.01 -13.53 11.21
CA PRO A 5 5.20 -14.22 12.21
C PRO A 5 3.87 -13.48 12.45
N GLN A 6 2.93 -14.18 13.09
CA GLN A 6 1.71 -13.56 13.58
C GLN A 6 2.05 -12.42 14.56
N LEU A 7 1.49 -11.23 14.39
CA LEU A 7 1.70 -10.13 15.32
C LEU A 7 1.05 -10.43 16.67
N THR A 8 1.77 -10.15 17.73
CA THR A 8 1.23 -10.13 19.10
C THR A 8 0.30 -8.93 19.31
N ALA A 9 -0.45 -8.93 20.41
CA ALA A 9 -1.29 -7.79 20.79
C ALA A 9 -0.47 -6.50 20.97
N GLU A 10 0.70 -6.60 21.59
CA GLU A 10 1.60 -5.45 21.81
C GLU A 10 2.14 -4.91 20.49
N GLU A 11 2.59 -5.77 19.60
CA GLU A 11 3.12 -5.38 18.30
C GLU A 11 2.09 -4.67 17.41
N ILE A 12 0.84 -5.14 17.38
CA ILE A 12 -0.19 -4.47 16.57
C ILE A 12 -0.64 -3.15 17.21
N LEU A 13 -0.70 -3.05 18.53
CA LEU A 13 -0.99 -1.81 19.25
C LEU A 13 0.06 -0.74 18.99
N ALA A 14 1.34 -1.11 18.97
CA ALA A 14 2.45 -0.20 18.66
C ALA A 14 2.41 0.35 17.22
N ARG A 15 1.63 -0.26 16.32
CA ARG A 15 1.46 0.14 14.92
C ARG A 15 0.28 1.08 14.68
N VAL A 16 -0.46 1.48 15.70
CA VAL A 16 -1.58 2.40 15.56
C VAL A 16 -1.05 3.82 15.31
N LEU A 17 -1.32 4.35 14.13
CA LEU A 17 -0.94 5.71 13.70
C LEU A 17 -2.02 6.75 14.00
N HIS A 18 -3.29 6.34 13.92
CA HIS A 18 -4.44 7.19 14.21
C HIS A 18 -5.57 6.38 14.84
N ARG A 19 -6.27 7.01 15.80
CA ARG A 19 -7.47 6.45 16.44
C ARG A 19 -8.46 7.54 16.76
N ASP A 20 -9.68 7.38 16.29
CA ASP A 20 -10.84 8.20 16.70
C ASP A 20 -12.08 7.31 16.94
N GLY A 21 -13.26 7.91 17.04
CA GLY A 21 -14.53 7.18 17.25
C GLY A 21 -14.98 6.35 16.04
N LEU A 22 -14.49 6.64 14.83
CA LEU A 22 -14.95 6.05 13.57
C LEU A 22 -13.96 5.04 12.99
N MET A 23 -12.67 5.32 13.11
CA MET A 23 -11.63 4.53 12.41
C MET A 23 -10.32 4.41 13.20
N LEU A 24 -9.52 3.47 12.73
CA LEU A 24 -8.11 3.34 13.05
C LEU A 24 -7.32 3.40 11.73
N VAL A 25 -6.12 3.95 11.77
CA VAL A 25 -5.12 3.75 10.73
C VAL A 25 -3.92 3.08 11.38
N ILE A 26 -3.46 1.98 10.80
CA ILE A 26 -2.31 1.23 11.30
C ILE A 26 -1.21 1.18 10.26
N ASP A 27 0.05 1.08 10.71
CA ASP A 27 1.21 0.82 9.87
C ASP A 27 1.33 -0.69 9.62
N LYS A 28 0.80 -1.15 8.49
CA LYS A 28 0.89 -2.57 8.11
C LYS A 28 2.34 -2.94 7.79
N PRO A 29 2.90 -4.01 8.37
CA PRO A 29 4.22 -4.49 7.96
C PRO A 29 4.19 -5.11 6.56
N ALA A 30 5.31 -5.04 5.85
CA ALA A 30 5.52 -5.81 4.62
C ALA A 30 5.57 -7.31 4.94
N GLY A 31 5.16 -8.15 3.99
CA GLY A 31 5.23 -9.60 4.10
C GLY A 31 4.07 -10.28 4.84
N LEU A 32 3.23 -9.54 5.57
CA LEU A 32 2.05 -10.08 6.26
C LEU A 32 0.77 -9.84 5.44
N PRO A 33 0.06 -10.88 4.99
CA PRO A 33 -1.21 -10.70 4.28
C PRO A 33 -2.27 -10.15 5.21
N VAL A 34 -3.21 -9.39 4.66
CA VAL A 34 -4.31 -8.78 5.43
C VAL A 34 -5.28 -9.86 5.91
N HIS A 35 -5.72 -10.71 5.00
CA HIS A 35 -6.66 -11.81 5.24
C HIS A 35 -5.96 -13.16 5.29
N ARG A 36 -6.58 -14.11 5.96
CA ARG A 36 -6.18 -15.52 5.93
C ARG A 36 -6.34 -16.05 4.51
N GLY A 37 -5.24 -16.53 3.93
CA GLY A 37 -5.27 -17.21 2.63
C GLY A 37 -5.86 -18.61 2.69
N PRO A 38 -6.14 -19.25 1.54
CA PRO A 38 -6.70 -20.61 1.47
C PRO A 38 -5.84 -21.67 2.18
N LYS A 39 -4.53 -21.45 2.25
CA LYS A 39 -3.57 -22.34 2.92
C LYS A 39 -3.42 -22.05 4.43
N GLY A 40 -4.17 -21.08 4.97
CA GLY A 40 -4.00 -20.62 6.35
C GLY A 40 -2.75 -19.77 6.55
N GLY A 41 -2.25 -19.73 7.78
CA GLY A 41 -1.03 -19.01 8.17
C GLY A 41 -1.30 -17.64 8.79
N PRO A 42 -0.21 -16.95 9.21
CA PRO A 42 -0.29 -15.62 9.82
C PRO A 42 -1.00 -14.62 8.90
N ASN A 43 -1.79 -13.75 9.50
CA ASN A 43 -2.49 -12.67 8.80
C ASN A 43 -2.83 -11.55 9.78
N LEU A 44 -3.05 -10.36 9.23
CA LEU A 44 -3.22 -9.17 10.05
C LEU A 44 -4.55 -9.17 10.82
N GLU A 45 -5.64 -9.67 10.23
CA GLU A 45 -6.97 -9.70 10.87
C GLU A 45 -6.98 -10.54 12.14
N ALA A 46 -6.15 -11.59 12.24
CA ALA A 46 -6.06 -12.43 13.43
C ALA A 46 -5.60 -11.66 14.69
N SER A 47 -4.96 -10.50 14.52
CA SER A 47 -4.53 -9.62 15.62
C SER A 47 -5.51 -8.48 15.94
N PHE A 48 -6.60 -8.32 15.19
CA PHE A 48 -7.53 -7.17 15.35
C PHE A 48 -8.31 -7.17 16.65
N ASP A 49 -8.38 -8.29 17.35
CA ASP A 49 -9.04 -8.35 18.65
C ASP A 49 -8.40 -7.40 19.68
N ALA A 50 -7.08 -7.22 19.63
CA ALA A 50 -6.34 -6.28 20.44
C ALA A 50 -6.68 -4.80 20.14
N LEU A 51 -7.25 -4.51 18.96
CA LEU A 51 -7.60 -3.17 18.51
C LEU A 51 -9.05 -2.74 18.85
N ARG A 52 -9.74 -3.43 19.74
CA ARG A 52 -11.12 -3.10 20.15
C ARG A 52 -11.22 -1.75 20.85
N PHE A 53 -10.25 -1.39 21.66
CA PHE A 53 -10.27 -0.16 22.47
C PHE A 53 -11.63 0.09 23.17
N GLY A 54 -12.10 -0.94 23.87
CA GLY A 54 -13.36 -0.88 24.65
C GLY A 54 -14.64 -1.16 23.85
N LEU A 55 -14.55 -1.37 22.53
CA LEU A 55 -15.72 -1.75 21.73
C LEU A 55 -16.01 -3.26 21.80
N PRO A 56 -17.27 -3.68 21.66
CA PRO A 56 -17.64 -5.09 21.77
C PRO A 56 -17.12 -5.99 20.62
N ARG A 57 -16.74 -5.37 19.50
CA ARG A 57 -16.23 -6.07 18.30
C ARG A 57 -14.91 -5.47 17.84
N PRO A 58 -14.02 -6.27 17.25
CA PRO A 58 -12.82 -5.75 16.64
C PRO A 58 -13.13 -4.84 15.44
N PRO A 59 -12.20 -3.94 15.07
CA PRO A 59 -12.35 -3.15 13.85
C PRO A 59 -12.32 -4.03 12.61
N VAL A 60 -12.83 -3.51 11.50
CA VAL A 60 -12.95 -4.22 10.22
C VAL A 60 -12.24 -3.44 9.12
N LEU A 61 -11.62 -4.14 8.18
CA LEU A 61 -10.96 -3.53 7.03
C LEU A 61 -11.91 -2.64 6.22
N ALA A 62 -11.49 -1.41 5.94
CA ALA A 62 -12.17 -0.51 5.00
C ALA A 62 -11.62 -0.66 3.57
N HIS A 63 -10.37 -1.09 3.44
CA HIS A 63 -9.69 -1.43 2.19
C HIS A 63 -8.60 -2.48 2.46
N ARG A 64 -7.85 -2.81 1.43
CA ARG A 64 -6.75 -3.76 1.55
C ARG A 64 -5.45 -3.21 0.95
N LEU A 65 -4.33 -3.68 1.46
CA LEU A 65 -3.01 -3.62 0.86
C LEU A 65 -2.55 -5.04 0.49
N ASP A 66 -1.70 -5.15 -0.51
CA ASP A 66 -1.10 -6.43 -0.88
C ASP A 66 -0.17 -6.94 0.24
N LYS A 67 0.13 -8.25 0.24
CA LYS A 67 0.96 -8.90 1.25
C LYS A 67 2.26 -8.15 1.51
N ASP A 68 2.98 -7.82 0.44
CA ASP A 68 4.33 -7.26 0.52
C ASP A 68 4.35 -5.70 0.55
N THR A 69 3.20 -5.06 0.39
CA THR A 69 3.04 -3.61 0.56
C THR A 69 2.89 -3.26 2.04
N SER A 70 3.65 -2.28 2.51
CA SER A 70 3.59 -1.76 3.89
C SER A 70 2.85 -0.42 3.99
N GLY A 71 2.61 0.06 5.22
CA GLY A 71 2.14 1.41 5.50
C GLY A 71 0.66 1.54 5.83
N CYS A 72 0.10 2.72 5.60
CA CYS A 72 -1.25 3.12 6.04
C CYS A 72 -2.35 2.16 5.60
N LEU A 73 -2.97 1.48 6.57
CA LEU A 73 -4.13 0.63 6.39
C LEU A 73 -5.28 1.11 7.27
N VAL A 74 -6.44 1.38 6.67
CA VAL A 74 -7.61 1.96 7.35
C VAL A 74 -8.58 0.86 7.78
N LEU A 75 -9.00 0.93 9.04
CA LEU A 75 -9.97 0.04 9.65
C LEU A 75 -11.17 0.86 10.15
N GLY A 76 -12.38 0.39 9.92
CA GLY A 76 -13.59 0.96 10.51
C GLY A 76 -13.86 0.36 11.89
N ARG A 77 -14.19 1.19 12.87
CA ARG A 77 -14.41 0.75 14.26
C ARG A 77 -15.79 0.20 14.51
N HIS A 78 -16.75 0.50 13.66
CA HIS A 78 -18.12 -0.03 13.70
C HIS A 78 -18.74 -0.07 12.29
N ARG A 79 -19.80 -0.86 12.13
CA ARG A 79 -20.42 -1.16 10.83
C ARG A 79 -20.71 0.09 9.97
N LYS A 80 -21.28 1.14 10.55
CA LYS A 80 -21.62 2.38 9.83
C LYS A 80 -20.36 3.10 9.32
N ALA A 81 -19.34 3.22 10.16
CA ALA A 81 -18.07 3.83 9.78
C ALA A 81 -17.36 3.02 8.69
N THR A 82 -17.32 1.68 8.82
CA THR A 82 -16.73 0.79 7.80
C THR A 82 -17.42 0.94 6.46
N ALA A 83 -18.75 1.00 6.43
CA ALA A 83 -19.52 1.20 5.20
C ALA A 83 -19.23 2.58 4.56
N SER A 84 -19.17 3.65 5.36
CA SER A 84 -18.84 4.98 4.86
C SER A 84 -17.43 5.06 4.29
N LEU A 85 -16.44 4.49 4.99
CA LEU A 85 -15.06 4.40 4.51
C LEU A 85 -14.98 3.59 3.20
N GLY A 86 -15.65 2.45 3.13
CA GLY A 86 -15.70 1.62 1.92
C GLY A 86 -16.25 2.37 0.71
N LEU A 87 -17.26 3.22 0.90
CA LEU A 87 -17.80 4.09 -0.16
C LEU A 87 -16.78 5.14 -0.60
N LEU A 88 -16.04 5.76 0.34
CA LEU A 88 -14.98 6.71 0.00
C LEU A 88 -13.87 6.06 -0.84
N PHE A 89 -13.45 4.84 -0.50
CA PHE A 89 -12.49 4.07 -1.31
C PHE A 89 -13.06 3.72 -2.69
N LYS A 90 -14.30 3.19 -2.73
CA LYS A 90 -14.98 2.81 -3.97
C LYS A 90 -15.10 3.96 -4.96
N HIS A 91 -15.35 5.17 -4.47
CA HIS A 91 -15.53 6.37 -5.28
C HIS A 91 -14.24 7.19 -5.45
N SER A 92 -13.07 6.63 -5.12
CA SER A 92 -11.76 7.30 -5.24
C SER A 92 -11.71 8.69 -4.56
N LYS A 93 -12.35 8.83 -3.40
CA LYS A 93 -12.39 10.09 -2.63
C LYS A 93 -11.26 10.19 -1.60
N ILE A 94 -10.50 9.13 -1.39
CA ILE A 94 -9.38 9.07 -0.45
C ILE A 94 -8.09 9.39 -1.19
N ALA A 95 -7.39 10.42 -0.76
CA ALA A 95 -6.05 10.72 -1.22
C ALA A 95 -5.07 9.68 -0.67
N LYS A 96 -4.18 9.18 -1.53
CA LYS A 96 -3.18 8.16 -1.17
C LYS A 96 -1.86 8.50 -1.85
N THR A 97 -0.80 8.55 -1.07
CA THR A 97 0.56 8.69 -1.58
C THR A 97 1.37 7.47 -1.18
N TYR A 98 1.94 6.82 -2.18
CA TYR A 98 2.86 5.69 -1.98
C TYR A 98 4.28 6.14 -2.28
N TRP A 99 5.21 5.76 -1.42
CA TRP A 99 6.63 5.84 -1.73
C TRP A 99 7.10 4.54 -2.35
N THR A 100 7.83 4.66 -3.44
CA THR A 100 8.47 3.54 -4.12
C THR A 100 9.94 3.84 -4.37
N VAL A 101 10.78 2.81 -4.40
CA VAL A 101 12.09 2.88 -5.04
C VAL A 101 12.03 1.97 -6.26
N VAL A 102 12.36 2.52 -7.42
CA VAL A 102 12.32 1.82 -8.70
C VAL A 102 13.72 1.66 -9.30
N GLU A 103 13.91 0.62 -10.11
CA GLU A 103 15.12 0.40 -10.90
C GLU A 103 15.10 1.32 -12.13
N GLY A 104 16.18 2.07 -12.36
CA GLY A 104 16.21 3.12 -13.38
C GLY A 104 15.43 4.35 -12.94
N GLY A 105 14.27 4.54 -13.54
CA GLY A 105 13.34 5.62 -13.25
C GLY A 105 13.02 6.48 -14.46
N PRO A 106 11.96 7.31 -14.38
CA PRO A 106 11.62 8.25 -15.45
C PRO A 106 12.71 9.31 -15.60
N THR A 107 12.86 9.83 -16.83
CA THR A 107 13.71 10.98 -17.13
C THR A 107 13.06 12.28 -16.68
N GLU A 108 11.75 12.35 -16.76
CA GLU A 108 10.93 13.46 -16.30
C GLU A 108 10.83 13.47 -14.77
N ASP A 109 10.49 14.62 -14.19
CA ASP A 109 10.34 14.77 -12.73
C ASP A 109 8.93 14.41 -12.24
N GLN A 110 7.93 14.42 -13.10
CA GLN A 110 6.56 14.06 -12.78
C GLN A 110 5.77 13.67 -14.02
N GLY A 111 4.66 12.95 -13.82
CA GLY A 111 3.78 12.59 -14.93
C GLY A 111 2.55 11.81 -14.48
N THR A 112 1.81 11.32 -15.46
CA THR A 112 0.61 10.50 -15.27
C THR A 112 0.71 9.27 -16.16
N ILE A 113 0.41 8.11 -15.57
CA ILE A 113 0.22 6.85 -16.29
C ILE A 113 -1.28 6.62 -16.41
N ASP A 114 -1.82 6.68 -17.62
CA ASP A 114 -3.21 6.28 -17.93
C ASP A 114 -3.14 5.00 -18.78
N MET A 115 -3.17 3.86 -18.10
CA MET A 115 -2.95 2.56 -18.73
C MET A 115 -3.92 1.54 -18.10
N PRO A 116 -4.99 1.15 -18.81
CA PRO A 116 -5.95 0.18 -18.32
C PRO A 116 -5.31 -1.17 -18.01
N LEU A 117 -5.86 -1.86 -16.99
CA LEU A 117 -5.33 -3.13 -16.51
C LEU A 117 -6.37 -4.25 -16.62
N GLY A 118 -5.93 -5.39 -17.10
CA GLY A 118 -6.69 -6.63 -17.17
C GLY A 118 -5.97 -7.77 -16.46
N ARG A 119 -6.66 -8.89 -16.27
CA ARG A 119 -6.06 -10.10 -15.70
C ARG A 119 -5.04 -10.70 -16.66
N LEU A 120 -3.92 -11.18 -16.13
CA LEU A 120 -2.88 -11.80 -16.95
C LEU A 120 -3.41 -13.03 -17.71
N ASN A 121 -4.05 -13.95 -16.99
CA ASN A 121 -4.75 -15.12 -17.51
C ASN A 121 -5.71 -15.70 -16.45
N ALA A 122 -6.47 -16.74 -16.81
CA ALA A 122 -7.43 -17.39 -15.89
C ALA A 122 -6.73 -18.14 -14.74
N GLU A 123 -5.57 -18.75 -14.97
CA GLU A 123 -4.83 -19.55 -13.99
C GLU A 123 -4.19 -18.68 -12.90
N ARG A 124 -3.74 -17.46 -13.26
CA ARG A 124 -3.16 -16.47 -12.37
C ARG A 124 -4.08 -15.26 -12.21
N GLY A 125 -5.33 -15.51 -11.91
CA GLY A 125 -6.43 -14.55 -11.98
C GLY A 125 -6.29 -13.27 -11.14
N TRP A 126 -5.32 -13.18 -10.23
CA TRP A 126 -5.00 -11.96 -9.48
C TRP A 126 -3.79 -11.18 -10.04
N TRP A 127 -2.97 -11.79 -10.94
CA TRP A 127 -1.92 -11.07 -11.66
C TRP A 127 -2.54 -10.23 -12.78
N GLN A 128 -1.96 -9.06 -12.97
CA GLN A 128 -2.47 -8.06 -13.92
C GLN A 128 -1.46 -7.83 -15.05
N LYS A 129 -1.94 -7.26 -16.14
CA LYS A 129 -1.14 -6.77 -17.27
C LYS A 129 -1.77 -5.50 -17.82
N PRO A 130 -1.02 -4.66 -18.54
CA PRO A 130 -1.62 -3.65 -19.40
C PRO A 130 -2.58 -4.32 -20.39
N ASP A 131 -3.79 -3.76 -20.52
CA ASP A 131 -4.82 -4.32 -21.37
C ASP A 131 -5.74 -3.17 -21.84
N PRO A 132 -5.77 -2.84 -23.14
CA PRO A 132 -6.64 -1.77 -23.66
C PRO A 132 -8.12 -1.98 -23.36
N ASP A 133 -8.56 -3.23 -23.27
CA ASP A 133 -9.94 -3.61 -22.93
C ASP A 133 -10.15 -3.81 -21.41
N GLY A 134 -9.11 -3.53 -20.62
CA GLY A 134 -9.09 -3.68 -19.18
C GLY A 134 -9.83 -2.59 -18.43
N GLN A 135 -9.74 -2.66 -17.11
CA GLN A 135 -10.32 -1.65 -16.24
C GLN A 135 -9.44 -0.38 -16.24
N LYS A 136 -10.07 0.78 -16.37
CA LYS A 136 -9.39 2.08 -16.28
C LYS A 136 -8.51 2.14 -15.02
N ALA A 137 -7.23 2.49 -15.22
CA ALA A 137 -6.25 2.62 -14.15
C ALA A 137 -5.38 3.85 -14.42
N ILE A 138 -5.36 4.78 -13.45
CA ILE A 138 -4.62 6.05 -13.55
C ILE A 138 -3.77 6.21 -12.30
N THR A 139 -2.49 6.54 -12.51
CA THR A 139 -1.51 6.83 -11.45
C THR A 139 -0.76 8.10 -11.80
N ASN A 140 -0.83 9.11 -10.93
CA ASN A 140 0.08 10.25 -10.96
C ASN A 140 1.37 9.87 -10.25
N TRP A 141 2.49 10.46 -10.66
CA TRP A 141 3.77 10.21 -10.03
C TRP A 141 4.67 11.45 -10.05
N LYS A 142 5.57 11.52 -9.07
CA LYS A 142 6.59 12.56 -8.94
C LYS A 142 7.87 11.96 -8.41
N VAL A 143 8.99 12.27 -9.04
CA VAL A 143 10.32 11.88 -8.54
C VAL A 143 10.68 12.76 -7.35
N LEU A 144 11.06 12.13 -6.24
CA LEU A 144 11.51 12.80 -5.02
C LEU A 144 13.03 12.82 -4.91
N GLY A 145 13.71 11.84 -5.53
CA GLY A 145 15.16 11.77 -5.59
C GLY A 145 15.65 10.71 -6.55
N ARG A 146 16.93 10.81 -6.94
CA ARG A 146 17.61 9.86 -7.84
C ARG A 146 18.97 9.52 -7.30
N CYS A 147 19.42 8.31 -7.51
CA CYS A 147 20.76 7.84 -7.23
C CYS A 147 21.11 6.69 -8.20
N ASP A 148 22.38 6.29 -8.26
CA ASP A 148 22.95 5.29 -9.16
C ASP A 148 21.98 4.18 -9.65
N GLY A 149 21.31 4.43 -10.78
CA GLY A 149 20.37 3.50 -11.39
C GLY A 149 19.06 3.28 -10.62
N LEU A 150 18.74 4.12 -9.61
CA LEU A 150 17.51 4.07 -8.84
C LEU A 150 16.80 5.43 -8.83
N ALA A 151 15.48 5.41 -8.61
CA ALA A 151 14.71 6.62 -8.32
C ALA A 151 13.73 6.38 -7.17
N TRP A 152 13.64 7.35 -6.27
CA TRP A 152 12.60 7.43 -5.25
C TRP A 152 11.43 8.24 -5.79
N ILE A 153 10.25 7.63 -5.84
CA ILE A 153 9.07 8.19 -6.49
C ILE A 153 7.89 8.21 -5.51
N ALA A 154 7.19 9.32 -5.44
CA ALA A 154 5.84 9.40 -4.88
C ALA A 154 4.84 9.02 -5.98
N MET A 155 4.00 8.02 -5.73
CA MET A 155 2.94 7.58 -6.62
C MET A 155 1.56 7.81 -5.99
N GLU A 156 0.67 8.46 -6.73
CA GLU A 156 -0.68 8.81 -6.28
C GLU A 156 -1.72 8.11 -7.18
N PRO A 157 -2.20 6.92 -6.79
CA PRO A 157 -3.19 6.20 -7.59
C PRO A 157 -4.56 6.89 -7.50
N VAL A 158 -5.04 7.41 -8.62
CA VAL A 158 -6.40 7.95 -8.79
C VAL A 158 -7.42 6.82 -8.72
N THR A 159 -7.11 5.69 -9.28
CA THR A 159 -7.87 4.43 -9.21
C THR A 159 -7.18 3.44 -8.28
N GLY A 160 -7.83 2.35 -7.91
CA GLY A 160 -7.28 1.35 -6.99
C GLY A 160 -7.41 -0.08 -7.53
N ARG A 161 -6.75 -0.40 -8.65
CA ARG A 161 -6.75 -1.75 -9.21
C ARG A 161 -5.73 -2.63 -8.52
N THR A 162 -5.97 -3.94 -8.53
CA THR A 162 -5.01 -4.92 -7.98
C THR A 162 -3.64 -4.73 -8.64
N HIS A 163 -2.60 -4.66 -7.83
CA HIS A 163 -1.20 -4.47 -8.26
C HIS A 163 -0.94 -3.25 -9.16
N GLN A 164 -1.86 -2.26 -9.20
CA GLN A 164 -1.79 -1.15 -10.15
C GLN A 164 -0.41 -0.48 -10.22
N LEU A 165 0.13 -0.05 -9.08
CA LEU A 165 1.42 0.66 -9.04
C LEU A 165 2.57 -0.21 -9.54
N ARG A 166 2.55 -1.49 -9.21
CA ARG A 166 3.57 -2.47 -9.60
C ARG A 166 3.56 -2.70 -11.11
N VAL A 167 2.38 -2.92 -11.69
CA VAL A 167 2.22 -3.12 -13.14
C VAL A 167 2.55 -1.85 -13.92
N HIS A 168 2.06 -0.70 -13.46
CA HIS A 168 2.35 0.59 -14.09
C HIS A 168 3.86 0.87 -14.13
N SER A 169 4.57 0.74 -12.99
CA SER A 169 6.02 0.94 -12.93
C SER A 169 6.77 0.00 -13.87
N SER A 170 6.42 -1.27 -13.88
CA SER A 170 7.05 -2.27 -14.75
C SER A 170 6.80 -1.98 -16.23
N ALA A 171 5.55 -1.64 -16.60
CA ALA A 171 5.19 -1.32 -17.97
C ALA A 171 5.88 -0.06 -18.50
N MET A 172 6.21 0.88 -17.63
CA MET A 172 6.96 2.10 -17.95
C MET A 172 8.49 1.85 -18.04
N GLY A 173 8.96 0.62 -17.78
CA GLY A 173 10.37 0.27 -17.87
C GLY A 173 11.19 0.59 -16.60
N TRP A 174 10.55 0.95 -15.50
CA TRP A 174 11.19 1.19 -14.21
C TRP A 174 10.49 0.41 -13.08
N PRO A 175 10.68 -0.95 -13.06
CA PRO A 175 10.04 -1.82 -12.09
C PRO A 175 10.43 -1.45 -10.65
N ILE A 176 9.53 -1.74 -9.70
CA ILE A 176 9.80 -1.49 -8.28
C ILE A 176 10.86 -2.47 -7.77
N VAL A 177 11.84 -1.97 -7.02
CA VAL A 177 12.87 -2.78 -6.37
C VAL A 177 12.22 -3.86 -5.50
N GLY A 178 12.67 -5.10 -5.66
CA GLY A 178 12.14 -6.24 -4.92
C GLY A 178 10.81 -6.80 -5.44
N ASP A 179 10.27 -6.27 -6.53
CA ASP A 179 9.08 -6.85 -7.17
C ASP A 179 9.43 -8.17 -7.87
N ASN A 180 8.97 -9.27 -7.28
CA ASN A 180 9.22 -10.63 -7.77
C ASN A 180 8.16 -11.15 -8.76
N ILE A 181 7.17 -10.33 -9.12
CA ILE A 181 6.11 -10.68 -10.06
C ILE A 181 6.27 -9.90 -11.36
N TYR A 182 6.47 -8.58 -11.27
CA TYR A 182 6.50 -7.68 -12.41
C TYR A 182 7.89 -7.05 -12.64
N GLY A 183 8.86 -7.35 -11.78
CA GLY A 183 10.22 -6.82 -11.84
C GLY A 183 11.28 -7.90 -11.70
N ASN A 184 12.48 -7.48 -11.31
CA ASN A 184 13.67 -8.32 -11.20
C ASN A 184 13.91 -8.82 -9.75
N GLY A 185 12.96 -8.61 -8.85
CA GLY A 185 13.08 -9.00 -7.45
C GLY A 185 13.21 -10.51 -7.26
N PRO A 186 13.94 -10.96 -6.23
CA PRO A 186 14.12 -12.37 -5.95
C PRO A 186 12.80 -12.98 -5.45
N ARG A 187 12.59 -14.26 -5.79
CA ARG A 187 11.40 -14.99 -5.30
C ARG A 187 11.40 -15.14 -3.78
N PHE A 188 12.57 -15.20 -3.18
CA PHE A 188 12.78 -15.34 -1.72
C PHE A 188 13.96 -14.45 -1.29
N GLY A 189 13.89 -13.92 -0.07
CA GLY A 189 14.95 -13.08 0.51
C GLY A 189 14.85 -11.61 0.11
N GLU A 190 15.96 -10.93 0.26
CA GLU A 190 16.11 -9.50 -0.01
C GLU A 190 16.59 -9.21 -1.44
N PRO A 191 16.29 -8.04 -2.00
CA PRO A 191 15.43 -7.01 -1.41
C PRO A 191 13.94 -7.37 -1.46
N THR A 192 13.20 -7.01 -0.39
CA THR A 192 11.74 -7.06 -0.39
C THR A 192 11.14 -5.90 -1.19
N LEU A 193 9.84 -5.99 -1.53
CA LEU A 193 9.14 -4.99 -2.33
C LEU A 193 9.25 -3.58 -1.72
N HIS A 194 9.84 -2.64 -2.45
CA HIS A 194 9.97 -1.23 -2.06
C HIS A 194 8.73 -0.43 -2.43
N LEU A 195 7.58 -0.81 -1.87
CA LEU A 195 6.29 -0.15 -2.03
C LEU A 195 5.63 0.07 -0.67
N HIS A 196 5.41 1.33 -0.33
CA HIS A 196 4.94 1.76 0.99
C HIS A 196 3.81 2.77 0.88
N SER A 197 2.65 2.50 1.47
CA SER A 197 1.53 3.44 1.60
C SER A 197 1.91 4.51 2.64
N ARG A 198 2.61 5.55 2.18
CA ARG A 198 3.23 6.59 3.02
C ARG A 198 2.20 7.48 3.69
N GLU A 199 1.23 7.97 2.91
CA GLU A 199 0.26 8.95 3.37
C GLU A 199 -1.15 8.62 2.91
N ILE A 200 -2.11 8.96 3.76
CA ILE A 200 -3.52 8.82 3.43
C ILE A 200 -4.32 10.01 3.97
N GLY A 201 -5.16 10.59 3.11
CA GLY A 201 -6.08 11.68 3.45
C GLY A 201 -7.53 11.21 3.35
N ILE A 202 -8.26 11.20 4.47
CA ILE A 202 -9.59 10.59 4.61
C ILE A 202 -10.65 11.67 4.90
N PRO A 203 -11.48 12.07 3.90
CA PRO A 203 -12.55 13.06 4.08
C PRO A 203 -13.81 12.41 4.66
N ILE A 204 -13.72 11.84 5.86
CA ILE A 204 -14.84 11.11 6.49
C ILE A 204 -15.98 12.04 6.96
N SER A 205 -15.69 13.30 7.22
CA SER A 205 -16.67 14.31 7.60
C SER A 205 -16.80 15.40 6.55
N ARG A 206 -18.03 15.79 6.21
CA ARG A 206 -18.26 16.89 5.25
C ARG A 206 -17.89 18.28 5.79
N ASN A 207 -17.87 18.42 7.12
CA ASN A 207 -17.72 19.70 7.80
C ASN A 207 -16.37 19.85 8.53
N LYS A 208 -15.44 18.94 8.31
CA LYS A 208 -14.11 18.95 8.91
C LYS A 208 -13.08 18.65 7.83
N ASP A 209 -11.87 19.15 8.04
CA ASP A 209 -10.73 18.80 7.19
C ASP A 209 -10.53 17.28 7.14
N PRO A 210 -10.01 16.74 6.02
CA PRO A 210 -9.65 15.35 5.92
C PRO A 210 -8.69 14.94 7.04
N VAL A 211 -8.89 13.76 7.61
CA VAL A 211 -7.90 13.19 8.52
C VAL A 211 -6.70 12.77 7.70
N HIS A 212 -5.55 13.36 7.97
CA HIS A 212 -4.29 13.09 7.31
C HIS A 212 -3.39 12.23 8.21
N VAL A 213 -2.92 11.11 7.70
CA VAL A 213 -2.07 10.17 8.45
C VAL A 213 -0.85 9.80 7.61
N VAL A 214 0.31 9.77 8.25
CA VAL A 214 1.60 9.44 7.65
C VAL A 214 2.17 8.22 8.36
N ALA A 215 2.57 7.19 7.61
CA ALA A 215 3.27 6.04 8.13
C ALA A 215 4.80 6.26 8.03
N PRO A 216 5.59 5.87 9.03
CA PRO A 216 7.05 6.01 8.98
C PRO A 216 7.63 5.15 7.84
N ALA A 217 8.74 5.61 7.24
CA ALA A 217 9.42 4.84 6.22
C ALA A 217 9.92 3.50 6.78
N PRO A 218 9.55 2.35 6.16
CA PRO A 218 9.89 1.04 6.68
C PRO A 218 11.39 0.76 6.59
N ALA A 219 11.94 0.05 7.57
CA ALA A 219 13.37 -0.19 7.70
C ALA A 219 14.03 -0.72 6.41
N HIS A 220 13.37 -1.66 5.71
CA HIS A 220 13.91 -2.26 4.48
C HIS A 220 14.06 -1.29 3.30
N MET A 221 13.39 -0.12 3.33
CA MET A 221 13.49 0.91 2.28
C MET A 221 14.49 2.02 2.63
N GLN A 222 14.80 2.22 3.91
CA GLN A 222 15.49 3.42 4.38
C GLN A 222 16.87 3.63 3.75
N GLU A 223 17.64 2.57 3.55
CA GLU A 223 18.98 2.66 2.93
C GLU A 223 18.89 3.27 1.52
N ARG A 224 18.00 2.74 0.67
CA ARG A 224 17.82 3.23 -0.71
C ARG A 224 17.13 4.59 -0.76
N LEU A 225 16.20 4.87 0.14
CA LEU A 225 15.62 6.21 0.27
C LEU A 225 16.67 7.26 0.61
N LYS A 226 17.56 6.97 1.57
CA LYS A 226 18.67 7.86 1.95
C LYS A 226 19.66 8.05 0.81
N ALA A 227 19.99 6.98 0.09
CA ALA A 227 20.84 7.08 -1.10
C ALA A 227 20.24 8.02 -2.15
N CYS A 228 18.90 8.04 -2.31
CA CYS A 228 18.17 8.91 -3.22
C CYS A 228 17.83 10.30 -2.62
N GLY A 229 18.39 10.66 -1.46
CA GLY A 229 18.29 12.00 -0.88
C GLY A 229 17.25 12.20 0.22
N TRP A 230 16.62 11.12 0.73
CA TRP A 230 15.75 11.22 1.91
C TRP A 230 16.57 11.55 3.17
N ASN A 231 16.16 12.58 3.91
CA ASN A 231 16.87 13.08 5.11
C ASN A 231 16.52 12.34 6.41
N GLY A 232 15.57 11.39 6.38
CA GLY A 232 15.15 10.62 7.55
C GLY A 232 13.88 11.12 8.24
N GLU A 233 13.18 12.10 7.67
CA GLU A 233 11.92 12.68 8.20
C GLU A 233 10.66 12.16 7.46
#